data_d97a5ca9c8cb6b871120015e39f13ed3
#
_entry.id   d97a5ca9c8cb6b871120015e39f13ed3
#
_cell.length_a   1.000
_cell.length_b   1.000
_cell.length_c   1.000
_cell.angle_alpha   90.00
_cell.angle_beta   90.00
_cell.angle_gamma   90.00
#
_symmetry.space_group_name_H-M   'P 1'
#
loop_
_entity.id
_entity.type
_entity.pdbx_description
1 polymer ?
#
loop_
_entity_poly.entity_id
_entity_poly.type
_entity_poly.pdbx_seq_one_letter_code
_entity_poly.pdbx_strand_id
1 'polypeptide(L)'
;QAYVNYENAFIEKFGEPAPDQTWGFGSADANIGAAAQGAATRSATRAIQPSYTFPSDATANKFLSAVPEEVEKYSYGKKVSYIDASFTGQRVELNGAWVTDHSEPQTLYIKGNVDLTNGYFYAASNSTIYLVEGATLKLNSTDSKNLQYGCNYYIAKNASIITEGELRTNCTNIYNHGTISAYDFYPSSSNDNPNSGSLFYNRGTFNVTNHIGLGNAYCIIVNDGDLNANTITLQGGSKLQNNGTATINGQTRVDSNNLSWVNNGTYTTGSFTNYAGSPDVINNCKLVVNGEFYINLGDNAGTNGFKMDAGSSCIAGSYKAESPHNIYMGAGSLFKVNGTATMDAKKADYGIYGPTSGGYAVFQAKDIVAGSANQGYEITYGNNLYVVAETHFAQGYSSDQYPYIGFEGGCSESNIFTAGNMPNYSIASSECNPGFGGKPEPKAIRIIAEDLSASEGSDFDFNDVVFDVQMNWPSEGKHTITLQAAGGKLPLCIGVLDDKYEVHNLFGVSLNTMVNTE
;
A
#
# COMPACT_ATOMS: atom_id res chain seq x y z
N GLN A 1 20.95 -22.58 -4.73
CA GLN A 1 22.08 -22.20 -5.60
C GLN A 1 21.72 -22.33 -7.08
N ALA A 2 21.02 -23.41 -7.50
CA ALA A 2 20.61 -23.61 -8.89
C ALA A 2 19.69 -22.49 -9.39
N TYR A 3 18.69 -22.09 -8.59
CA TYR A 3 17.78 -20.98 -8.94
C TYR A 3 18.48 -19.63 -9.05
N VAL A 4 19.48 -19.37 -8.21
CA VAL A 4 20.29 -18.15 -8.31
C VAL A 4 21.09 -18.11 -9.61
N ASN A 5 21.64 -19.24 -10.03
CA ASN A 5 22.35 -19.34 -11.30
C ASN A 5 21.40 -19.14 -12.50
N TYR A 6 20.19 -19.68 -12.41
CA TYR A 6 19.15 -19.54 -13.41
C TYR A 6 18.69 -18.07 -13.56
N GLU A 7 18.39 -17.42 -12.45
CA GLU A 7 18.03 -16.01 -12.42
C GLU A 7 19.13 -15.12 -12.99
N ASN A 8 20.38 -15.36 -12.59
CA ASN A 8 21.53 -14.62 -13.11
C ASN A 8 21.71 -14.84 -14.63
N ALA A 9 21.54 -16.05 -15.12
CA ALA A 9 21.63 -16.35 -16.56
C ALA A 9 20.53 -15.64 -17.35
N PHE A 10 19.31 -15.56 -16.79
CA PHE A 10 18.22 -14.82 -17.40
C PHE A 10 18.51 -13.32 -17.44
N ILE A 11 18.96 -12.74 -16.31
CA ILE A 11 19.32 -11.32 -16.23
C ILE A 11 20.45 -10.99 -17.21
N GLU A 12 21.46 -11.85 -17.32
CA GLU A 12 22.57 -11.67 -18.26
C GLU A 12 22.10 -11.63 -19.72
N LYS A 13 21.12 -12.47 -20.05
CA LYS A 13 20.63 -12.61 -21.44
C LYS A 13 19.59 -11.56 -21.82
N PHE A 14 18.67 -11.23 -20.93
CA PHE A 14 17.50 -10.40 -21.21
C PHE A 14 17.45 -9.07 -20.43
N GLY A 15 18.35 -8.87 -19.48
CA GLY A 15 18.35 -7.73 -18.56
C GLY A 15 17.45 -7.95 -17.34
N GLU A 16 17.46 -6.97 -16.44
CA GLU A 16 16.57 -6.98 -15.27
C GLU A 16 15.09 -6.95 -15.70
N PRO A 17 14.19 -7.64 -14.98
CA PRO A 17 12.78 -7.63 -15.32
C PRO A 17 12.22 -6.21 -15.27
N ALA A 18 11.39 -5.87 -16.25
CA ALA A 18 10.64 -4.64 -16.19
C ALA A 18 9.68 -4.64 -14.98
N PRO A 19 9.27 -3.48 -14.44
CA PRO A 19 8.43 -3.40 -13.25
C PRO A 19 7.07 -4.11 -13.35
N ASP A 20 6.64 -4.42 -14.56
CA ASP A 20 5.40 -5.14 -14.86
C ASP A 20 5.62 -6.62 -15.20
N GLN A 21 6.86 -7.09 -15.15
CA GLN A 21 7.21 -8.50 -15.39
C GLN A 21 7.33 -9.27 -14.08
N THR A 22 6.78 -10.47 -14.08
CA THR A 22 6.85 -11.41 -12.96
C THR A 22 7.62 -12.63 -13.38
N TRP A 23 8.69 -12.96 -12.65
CA TRP A 23 9.51 -14.13 -12.95
C TRP A 23 9.31 -15.22 -11.89
N GLY A 24 8.83 -16.36 -12.33
CA GLY A 24 8.70 -17.55 -11.48
C GLY A 24 9.78 -18.57 -11.86
N PHE A 25 10.97 -18.49 -11.28
CA PHE A 25 12.08 -19.40 -11.56
C PHE A 25 11.89 -20.81 -10.95
N GLY A 26 10.76 -21.46 -11.26
CA GLY A 26 10.53 -22.87 -10.91
C GLY A 26 10.35 -23.16 -9.42
N SER A 27 10.08 -22.20 -8.57
CA SER A 27 9.60 -22.48 -7.23
C SER A 27 8.13 -22.88 -7.30
N ALA A 28 7.74 -23.99 -6.67
CA ALA A 28 6.35 -24.39 -6.54
C ALA A 28 5.49 -23.33 -5.82
N ASP A 29 6.14 -22.40 -5.14
CA ASP A 29 5.59 -21.26 -4.43
C ASP A 29 5.70 -19.93 -5.20
N ALA A 30 6.11 -19.97 -6.47
CA ALA A 30 6.01 -18.80 -7.33
C ALA A 30 4.53 -18.49 -7.53
N ASN A 31 3.93 -17.86 -6.57
CA ASN A 31 2.67 -17.15 -6.72
C ASN A 31 2.90 -16.11 -7.80
N ILE A 32 2.51 -16.46 -9.02
CA ILE A 32 2.41 -15.53 -10.13
C ILE A 32 1.52 -14.39 -9.63
N GLY A 33 2.09 -13.27 -9.27
CA GLY A 33 1.39 -12.16 -8.64
C GLY A 33 1.94 -11.72 -7.28
N ALA A 34 2.67 -12.57 -6.53
CA ALA A 34 3.31 -12.15 -5.28
C ALA A 34 4.75 -11.63 -5.48
N ALA A 35 5.42 -12.00 -6.55
CA ALA A 35 6.79 -11.56 -6.83
C ALA A 35 6.88 -10.11 -7.36
N ALA A 36 5.79 -9.55 -7.86
CA ALA A 36 5.73 -8.15 -8.27
C ALA A 36 5.68 -7.16 -7.07
N GLN A 37 5.81 -7.66 -5.85
CA GLN A 37 5.94 -6.83 -4.65
C GLN A 37 7.38 -6.52 -4.26
N GLY A 38 8.34 -6.88 -5.07
CA GLY A 38 9.62 -6.18 -5.07
C GLY A 38 9.33 -4.71 -5.34
N ALA A 39 9.74 -3.84 -4.42
CA ALA A 39 9.55 -2.41 -4.49
C ALA A 39 9.60 -1.94 -5.94
N ALA A 40 8.45 -1.71 -6.54
CA ALA A 40 8.39 -0.98 -7.78
C ALA A 40 9.15 0.32 -7.51
N THR A 41 10.30 0.48 -8.11
CA THR A 41 10.99 1.76 -8.21
C THR A 41 10.07 2.63 -9.04
N ARG A 42 9.04 3.14 -8.38
CA ARG A 42 8.07 4.04 -8.98
C ARG A 42 8.84 5.25 -9.43
N SER A 43 8.71 5.52 -10.70
CA SER A 43 9.28 6.66 -11.38
C SER A 43 9.40 7.87 -10.45
N ALA A 44 10.62 8.37 -10.30
CA ALA A 44 11.00 9.49 -9.44
C ALA A 44 10.36 10.85 -9.82
N THR A 45 9.30 10.83 -10.64
CA THR A 45 8.58 12.02 -11.11
C THR A 45 7.24 12.26 -10.40
N ARG A 46 6.89 11.48 -9.38
CA ARG A 46 5.73 11.76 -8.53
C ARG A 46 6.15 12.66 -7.39
N ALA A 47 6.19 13.93 -7.69
CA ALA A 47 6.67 14.95 -6.79
C ALA A 47 5.51 15.57 -6.01
N ILE A 48 5.02 14.92 -4.99
CA ILE A 48 4.50 15.61 -3.80
C ILE A 48 4.68 14.60 -2.65
N GLN A 49 5.88 14.54 -2.13
CA GLN A 49 6.20 13.75 -0.97
C GLN A 49 6.51 14.70 0.17
N PRO A 50 5.86 14.62 1.33
CA PRO A 50 6.56 14.96 2.53
C PRO A 50 7.71 13.96 2.62
N SER A 51 8.93 14.45 2.45
CA SER A 51 10.12 13.61 2.34
C SER A 51 10.45 13.01 3.71
N TYR A 52 9.92 11.80 3.99
CA TYR A 52 10.53 10.92 4.95
C TYR A 52 11.66 10.18 4.24
N THR A 53 12.85 10.69 4.39
CA THR A 53 14.06 9.91 4.15
C THR A 53 14.14 8.90 5.28
N PHE A 54 13.86 7.63 4.98
CA PHE A 54 14.35 6.55 5.80
C PHE A 54 15.85 6.71 6.01
N PRO A 55 16.35 6.28 7.20
CA PRO A 55 17.76 6.06 7.34
C PRO A 55 18.17 5.17 6.16
N SER A 56 19.13 5.63 5.37
CA SER A 56 19.69 4.91 4.22
C SER A 56 19.96 3.44 4.56
N ASP A 57 20.16 2.58 3.58
CA ASP A 57 20.47 1.14 3.73
C ASP A 57 21.62 0.81 4.70
N ALA A 58 22.30 1.82 5.28
CA ALA A 58 23.18 1.68 6.45
C ALA A 58 22.51 0.98 7.65
N THR A 59 21.18 0.93 7.72
CA THR A 59 20.44 0.10 8.68
C THR A 59 20.39 -1.38 8.27
N ALA A 60 20.74 -1.75 7.04
CA ALA A 60 20.73 -3.15 6.58
C ALA A 60 21.62 -4.04 7.47
N ASN A 61 22.76 -3.52 7.94
CA ASN A 61 23.68 -4.24 8.83
C ASN A 61 23.15 -4.43 10.26
N LYS A 62 21.95 -3.91 10.58
CA LYS A 62 21.31 -4.05 11.90
C LYS A 62 20.25 -5.16 11.93
N PHE A 63 19.87 -5.72 10.79
CA PHE A 63 18.99 -6.89 10.72
C PHE A 63 19.84 -8.16 10.75
N LEU A 64 20.03 -8.71 11.94
CA LEU A 64 21.02 -9.74 12.21
C LEU A 64 20.47 -11.14 11.99
N SER A 65 21.25 -12.02 11.37
CA SER A 65 20.91 -13.44 11.24
C SER A 65 21.12 -14.22 12.53
N ALA A 66 22.05 -13.80 13.38
CA ALA A 66 22.39 -14.47 14.63
C ALA A 66 22.86 -13.47 15.71
N VAL A 67 22.83 -13.92 16.95
CA VAL A 67 23.47 -13.20 18.08
C VAL A 67 25.00 -13.36 17.96
N PRO A 68 25.79 -12.28 18.13
CA PRO A 68 27.25 -12.38 18.17
C PRO A 68 27.73 -13.37 19.24
N GLU A 69 28.78 -14.15 18.94
CA GLU A 69 29.24 -15.26 19.81
C GLU A 69 29.68 -14.82 21.19
N GLU A 70 30.24 -13.61 21.32
CA GLU A 70 30.75 -13.06 22.57
C GLU A 70 29.66 -12.55 23.52
N VAL A 71 28.39 -12.49 23.05
CA VAL A 71 27.29 -11.97 23.87
C VAL A 71 26.84 -13.00 24.89
N GLU A 72 26.76 -12.60 26.14
CA GLU A 72 26.35 -13.47 27.25
C GLU A 72 24.84 -13.37 27.52
N LYS A 73 24.33 -14.35 28.30
CA LYS A 73 22.91 -14.35 28.74
C LYS A 73 22.57 -13.11 29.55
N TYR A 74 21.34 -12.69 29.43
CA TYR A 74 20.79 -11.55 30.15
C TYR A 74 20.91 -11.70 31.65
N SER A 75 21.37 -10.64 32.27
CA SER A 75 21.20 -10.35 33.69
C SER A 75 20.93 -8.84 33.84
N TYR A 76 20.19 -8.49 34.87
CA TYR A 76 19.83 -7.10 35.14
C TYR A 76 21.07 -6.19 35.18
N GLY A 77 21.00 -5.05 34.52
CA GLY A 77 22.08 -4.06 34.45
C GLY A 77 23.21 -4.36 33.45
N LYS A 78 23.15 -5.48 32.75
CA LYS A 78 24.16 -5.83 31.75
C LYS A 78 24.03 -4.94 30.52
N LYS A 79 25.15 -4.39 30.03
CA LYS A 79 25.16 -3.46 28.88
C LYS A 79 24.81 -4.14 27.56
N VAL A 80 25.28 -5.39 27.37
CA VAL A 80 25.03 -6.20 26.16
C VAL A 80 24.68 -7.62 26.61
N SER A 81 23.54 -8.12 26.16
CA SER A 81 23.07 -9.43 26.58
C SER A 81 22.09 -10.05 25.57
N TYR A 82 21.82 -11.35 25.71
CA TYR A 82 20.75 -12.01 24.97
C TYR A 82 19.79 -12.80 25.86
N ILE A 83 18.57 -12.98 25.37
CA ILE A 83 17.59 -13.94 25.87
C ILE A 83 17.24 -14.94 24.76
N ASP A 84 16.93 -16.18 25.19
CA ASP A 84 16.50 -17.27 24.29
C ASP A 84 15.36 -18.08 24.92
N ALA A 85 14.94 -19.14 24.28
CA ALA A 85 13.87 -20.02 24.75
C ALA A 85 14.12 -20.64 26.15
N SER A 86 15.36 -20.62 26.66
CA SER A 86 15.67 -21.07 28.02
C SER A 86 15.51 -19.98 29.09
N PHE A 87 15.10 -18.76 28.69
CA PHE A 87 14.87 -17.68 29.64
C PHE A 87 13.63 -17.98 30.49
N THR A 88 13.84 -18.18 31.75
CA THR A 88 12.79 -18.51 32.75
C THR A 88 12.45 -17.29 33.63
N GLY A 89 13.13 -16.17 33.43
CA GLY A 89 12.87 -14.94 34.17
C GLY A 89 11.52 -14.33 33.78
N GLN A 90 10.80 -13.80 34.76
CA GLN A 90 9.51 -13.13 34.51
C GLN A 90 9.68 -11.65 34.13
N ARG A 91 10.89 -11.11 34.21
CA ARG A 91 11.14 -9.68 33.99
C ARG A 91 12.40 -9.44 33.17
N VAL A 92 12.22 -8.70 32.08
CA VAL A 92 13.30 -8.10 31.31
C VAL A 92 13.17 -6.60 31.43
N GLU A 93 14.24 -5.95 31.85
CA GLU A 93 14.27 -4.50 32.03
C GLU A 93 15.59 -3.93 31.52
N LEU A 94 15.49 -2.97 30.61
CA LEU A 94 16.61 -2.24 30.05
C LEU A 94 16.44 -0.75 30.39
N ASN A 95 17.46 -0.17 31.04
CA ASN A 95 17.43 1.23 31.47
C ASN A 95 16.12 1.62 32.18
N GLY A 96 15.64 0.76 33.08
CA GLY A 96 14.35 0.90 33.73
C GLY A 96 14.24 2.16 34.60
N ALA A 97 13.01 2.48 35.01
CA ALA A 97 12.65 3.68 35.78
C ALA A 97 13.43 3.89 37.09
N TRP A 98 14.05 2.84 37.58
CA TRP A 98 14.82 2.85 38.82
C TRP A 98 16.34 3.04 38.60
N VAL A 99 16.80 3.04 37.35
CA VAL A 99 18.19 3.33 37.02
C VAL A 99 18.33 4.84 36.90
N THR A 100 19.05 5.44 37.79
CA THR A 100 19.28 6.92 37.85
C THR A 100 20.17 7.44 36.72
N ASP A 101 20.88 6.56 36.03
CA ASP A 101 21.75 6.91 34.91
C ASP A 101 21.35 6.16 33.64
N HIS A 102 20.48 6.78 32.84
CA HIS A 102 20.08 6.31 31.51
C HIS A 102 21.09 6.67 30.40
N SER A 103 22.28 7.15 30.77
CA SER A 103 23.29 7.63 29.82
C SER A 103 23.99 6.49 29.09
N GLU A 104 24.05 5.32 29.67
CA GLU A 104 24.71 4.16 29.10
C GLU A 104 23.81 3.35 28.16
N PRO A 105 24.23 3.16 26.91
CA PRO A 105 23.45 2.34 25.99
C PRO A 105 23.38 0.87 26.44
N GLN A 106 22.17 0.29 26.35
CA GLN A 106 21.97 -1.14 26.59
C GLN A 106 21.48 -1.84 25.32
N THR A 107 22.01 -3.01 25.05
CA THR A 107 21.64 -3.83 23.90
C THR A 107 21.15 -5.21 24.34
N LEU A 108 19.97 -5.57 23.84
CA LEU A 108 19.39 -6.89 24.04
C LEU A 108 19.20 -7.58 22.68
N TYR A 109 19.72 -8.79 22.60
CA TYR A 109 19.42 -9.70 21.49
C TYR A 109 18.39 -10.73 21.92
N ILE A 110 17.48 -11.03 21.02
CA ILE A 110 16.44 -12.06 21.21
C ILE A 110 16.62 -13.11 20.12
N LYS A 111 16.75 -14.39 20.53
CA LYS A 111 16.88 -15.53 19.62
C LYS A 111 15.94 -16.68 20.02
N GLY A 112 15.45 -17.41 19.03
CA GLY A 112 14.49 -18.48 19.25
C GLY A 112 13.17 -17.97 19.82
N ASN A 113 12.39 -18.83 20.45
CA ASN A 113 11.05 -18.50 20.96
C ASN A 113 11.13 -18.04 22.41
N VAL A 114 11.01 -16.77 22.66
CA VAL A 114 10.96 -16.18 24.01
C VAL A 114 9.52 -15.85 24.37
N ASP A 115 9.01 -16.45 25.44
CA ASP A 115 7.65 -16.27 25.91
C ASP A 115 7.63 -15.46 27.22
N LEU A 116 7.15 -14.23 27.15
CA LEU A 116 6.95 -13.30 28.26
C LEU A 116 5.46 -13.00 28.49
N THR A 117 4.54 -13.87 28.06
CA THR A 117 3.10 -13.66 28.25
C THR A 117 2.68 -13.57 29.72
N ASN A 118 3.42 -14.21 30.62
CA ASN A 118 3.24 -14.09 32.08
C ASN A 118 4.33 -13.20 32.71
N GLY A 119 5.04 -12.43 31.90
CA GLY A 119 6.19 -11.65 32.33
C GLY A 119 6.02 -10.16 32.08
N TYR A 120 7.13 -9.47 32.26
CA TYR A 120 7.23 -8.03 32.08
C TYR A 120 8.43 -7.71 31.17
N PHE A 121 8.18 -6.91 30.14
CA PHE A 121 9.21 -6.41 29.25
C PHE A 121 9.19 -4.88 29.25
N TYR A 122 10.29 -4.28 29.67
CA TYR A 122 10.43 -2.83 29.72
C TYR A 122 11.77 -2.40 29.14
N ALA A 123 11.74 -1.50 28.19
CA ALA A 123 12.94 -0.89 27.65
C ALA A 123 12.78 0.64 27.65
N ALA A 124 13.79 1.34 28.11
CA ALA A 124 13.83 2.80 28.20
C ALA A 124 14.90 3.41 27.30
N SER A 125 15.06 4.72 27.37
CA SER A 125 15.98 5.51 26.55
C SER A 125 17.37 4.90 26.42
N ASN A 126 17.98 5.02 25.25
CA ASN A 126 19.27 4.43 24.90
C ASN A 126 19.32 2.89 24.83
N SER A 127 18.15 2.22 24.84
CA SER A 127 18.09 0.77 24.64
C SER A 127 17.95 0.42 23.15
N THR A 128 18.65 -0.63 22.73
CA THR A 128 18.49 -1.22 21.39
C THR A 128 18.16 -2.69 21.52
N ILE A 129 17.10 -3.10 20.84
CA ILE A 129 16.60 -4.47 20.86
C ILE A 129 16.70 -5.06 19.44
N TYR A 130 17.38 -6.20 19.33
CA TYR A 130 17.51 -6.95 18.09
C TYR A 130 16.77 -8.27 18.21
N LEU A 131 15.75 -8.48 17.38
CA LEU A 131 15.21 -9.80 17.13
C LEU A 131 15.98 -10.38 15.95
N VAL A 132 16.85 -11.36 16.19
CA VAL A 132 17.59 -12.00 15.12
C VAL A 132 16.67 -12.86 14.26
N GLU A 133 17.12 -13.26 13.09
CA GLU A 133 16.32 -14.03 12.13
C GLU A 133 15.68 -15.27 12.79
N GLY A 134 14.38 -15.46 12.57
CA GLY A 134 13.59 -16.55 13.13
C GLY A 134 13.25 -16.43 14.62
N ALA A 135 13.64 -15.33 15.31
CA ALA A 135 13.28 -15.13 16.70
C ALA A 135 11.79 -14.77 16.87
N THR A 136 11.19 -15.26 17.95
CA THR A 136 9.83 -14.84 18.35
C THR A 136 9.86 -14.30 19.77
N LEU A 137 9.29 -13.10 19.94
CA LEU A 137 9.05 -12.49 21.25
C LEU A 137 7.54 -12.41 21.48
N LYS A 138 7.02 -13.19 22.43
CA LYS A 138 5.63 -13.07 22.91
C LYS A 138 5.58 -12.18 24.13
N LEU A 139 4.73 -11.16 24.08
CA LEU A 139 4.55 -10.18 25.14
C LEU A 139 3.23 -10.38 25.88
N ASN A 140 3.19 -9.87 27.11
CA ASN A 140 2.00 -9.91 27.95
C ASN A 140 0.85 -9.09 27.35
N SER A 141 -0.34 -9.64 27.34
CA SER A 141 -1.56 -8.99 26.81
C SER A 141 -2.19 -7.98 27.77
N THR A 142 -1.86 -8.07 29.07
CA THR A 142 -2.46 -7.22 30.11
C THR A 142 -1.61 -6.02 30.48
N ASP A 143 -0.33 -6.00 30.07
CA ASP A 143 0.56 -4.87 30.31
C ASP A 143 0.58 -3.95 29.10
N SER A 144 -0.11 -2.81 29.20
CA SER A 144 -0.17 -1.77 28.18
C SER A 144 1.16 -1.03 27.95
N LYS A 145 2.23 -1.45 28.61
CA LYS A 145 3.52 -0.75 28.61
C LYS A 145 4.59 -1.44 27.75
N ASN A 146 4.19 -2.32 26.88
CA ASN A 146 5.13 -3.01 26.00
C ASN A 146 5.76 -2.03 24.99
N LEU A 147 7.07 -2.08 24.81
CA LEU A 147 7.88 -1.32 23.83
C LEU A 147 7.93 0.19 24.08
N GLN A 148 8.29 0.65 25.28
CA GLN A 148 8.25 2.08 25.60
C GLN A 148 9.62 2.79 25.68
N TYR A 149 9.55 4.13 25.53
CA TYR A 149 10.51 5.18 25.90
C TYR A 149 11.87 5.19 25.19
N GLY A 150 11.88 5.73 23.94
CA GLY A 150 13.12 6.14 23.30
C GLY A 150 14.06 5.01 22.90
N CYS A 151 13.49 3.85 22.61
CA CYS A 151 14.22 2.65 22.22
C CYS A 151 14.31 2.51 20.70
N ASN A 152 15.22 1.64 20.25
CA ASN A 152 15.26 1.19 18.86
C ASN A 152 15.05 -0.32 18.80
N TYR A 153 14.12 -0.76 17.95
CA TYR A 153 13.84 -2.17 17.68
C TYR A 153 14.23 -2.48 16.24
N TYR A 154 14.99 -3.55 16.06
CA TYR A 154 15.33 -4.10 14.75
C TYR A 154 14.83 -5.54 14.69
N ILE A 155 13.80 -5.77 13.88
CA ILE A 155 13.15 -7.07 13.74
C ILE A 155 13.57 -7.64 12.40
N ALA A 156 14.42 -8.66 12.43
CA ALA A 156 14.96 -9.29 11.23
C ALA A 156 13.90 -10.11 10.47
N LYS A 157 14.25 -10.52 9.27
CA LYS A 157 13.39 -11.37 8.45
C LYS A 157 13.02 -12.65 9.21
N ASN A 158 11.80 -13.11 9.07
CA ASN A 158 11.23 -14.28 9.78
C ASN A 158 11.22 -14.16 11.32
N ALA A 159 11.59 -13.02 11.89
CA ALA A 159 11.40 -12.76 13.32
C ALA A 159 10.00 -12.18 13.58
N SER A 160 9.53 -12.31 14.82
CA SER A 160 8.18 -11.82 15.18
C SER A 160 8.08 -11.26 16.61
N ILE A 161 7.26 -10.20 16.75
CA ILE A 161 6.73 -9.73 18.03
C ILE A 161 5.23 -10.03 18.03
N ILE A 162 4.74 -10.67 19.08
CA ILE A 162 3.34 -11.08 19.20
C ILE A 162 2.81 -10.65 20.56
N THR A 163 1.68 -9.93 20.56
CA THR A 163 0.88 -9.67 21.75
C THR A 163 -0.61 -9.72 21.43
N GLU A 164 -1.42 -10.30 22.31
CA GLU A 164 -2.87 -10.24 22.22
C GLU A 164 -3.45 -8.96 22.85
N GLY A 165 -2.58 -8.10 23.36
CA GLY A 165 -2.91 -6.84 23.99
C GLY A 165 -2.50 -5.64 23.17
N GLU A 166 -2.48 -4.53 23.84
CA GLU A 166 -2.09 -3.24 23.29
C GLU A 166 -0.56 -3.11 23.19
N LEU A 167 -0.08 -2.64 22.05
CA LEU A 167 1.30 -2.27 21.81
C LEU A 167 1.42 -0.74 21.86
N ARG A 168 2.03 -0.21 22.91
CA ARG A 168 2.30 1.23 23.05
C ARG A 168 3.77 1.54 22.86
N THR A 169 4.04 2.62 22.15
CA THR A 169 5.39 3.15 21.99
C THR A 169 5.42 4.62 22.35
N ASN A 170 6.53 5.09 22.91
CA ASN A 170 6.76 6.50 23.20
C ASN A 170 8.18 6.88 22.77
N CYS A 171 8.31 7.77 21.81
CA CYS A 171 9.61 8.17 21.24
C CYS A 171 10.46 6.99 20.77
N THR A 172 9.82 5.91 20.35
CA THR A 172 10.46 4.62 20.03
C THR A 172 10.49 4.41 18.53
N ASN A 173 11.63 3.95 18.03
CA ASN A 173 11.78 3.59 16.62
C ASN A 173 11.69 2.08 16.45
N ILE A 174 10.81 1.64 15.56
CA ILE A 174 10.64 0.23 15.20
C ILE A 174 10.93 0.05 13.73
N TYR A 175 11.90 -0.80 13.42
CA TYR A 175 12.26 -1.21 12.06
C TYR A 175 11.88 -2.68 11.89
N ASN A 176 10.82 -2.95 11.13
CA ASN A 176 10.27 -4.28 10.96
C ASN A 176 10.55 -4.84 9.56
N HIS A 177 11.32 -5.93 9.49
CA HIS A 177 11.47 -6.78 8.30
C HIS A 177 10.81 -8.15 8.48
N GLY A 178 10.29 -8.43 9.68
CA GLY A 178 9.59 -9.65 10.07
C GLY A 178 8.09 -9.45 10.21
N THR A 179 7.52 -9.92 11.31
CA THR A 179 6.09 -9.81 11.60
C THR A 179 5.87 -9.18 12.97
N ILE A 180 4.98 -8.20 13.05
CA ILE A 180 4.44 -7.71 14.33
C ILE A 180 2.95 -7.97 14.33
N SER A 181 2.45 -8.57 15.42
CA SER A 181 1.03 -8.80 15.64
C SER A 181 0.62 -8.26 17.01
N ALA A 182 -0.40 -7.39 17.03
CA ALA A 182 -0.96 -6.80 18.24
C ALA A 182 -2.49 -6.69 18.13
N TYR A 183 -3.16 -6.54 19.29
CA TYR A 183 -4.58 -6.23 19.30
C TYR A 183 -4.80 -4.74 18.95
N ASP A 184 -4.13 -3.84 19.66
CA ASP A 184 -4.10 -2.40 19.39
C ASP A 184 -2.68 -1.88 19.22
N PHE A 185 -2.52 -0.76 18.50
CA PHE A 185 -1.26 -0.05 18.38
C PHE A 185 -1.42 1.45 18.59
N TYR A 186 -0.71 1.99 19.60
CA TYR A 186 -0.74 3.40 19.95
C TYR A 186 0.68 3.98 20.07
N PRO A 187 1.24 4.51 18.99
CA PRO A 187 2.49 5.26 19.07
C PRO A 187 2.24 6.64 19.68
N SER A 188 3.14 7.08 20.53
CA SER A 188 3.08 8.40 21.16
C SER A 188 4.42 9.14 21.07
N SER A 189 4.38 10.43 21.34
CA SER A 189 5.54 11.32 21.47
C SER A 189 5.57 11.93 22.87
N SER A 190 6.75 12.26 23.36
CA SER A 190 6.87 13.09 24.56
C SER A 190 6.95 14.55 24.14
N ASN A 191 5.93 15.31 24.46
CA ASN A 191 5.85 16.77 24.23
C ASN A 191 6.07 17.22 22.77
N ASP A 192 5.83 18.47 22.49
CA ASP A 192 5.79 19.12 21.17
C ASP A 192 7.15 19.20 20.41
N ASN A 193 8.04 18.26 20.62
CA ASN A 193 9.32 18.20 19.94
C ASN A 193 9.27 17.28 18.71
N PRO A 194 9.50 17.79 17.50
CA PRO A 194 9.46 16.99 16.27
C PRO A 194 10.47 15.83 16.22
N ASN A 195 11.50 15.86 17.07
CA ASN A 195 12.50 14.79 17.16
C ASN A 195 12.15 13.73 18.22
N SER A 196 11.02 13.85 18.89
CA SER A 196 10.60 12.97 19.99
C SER A 196 9.40 12.10 19.66
N GLY A 197 9.03 11.96 18.39
CA GLY A 197 7.95 11.08 17.94
C GLY A 197 8.37 9.62 17.84
N SER A 198 7.39 8.72 17.80
CA SER A 198 7.61 7.32 17.47
C SER A 198 7.63 7.12 15.96
N LEU A 199 8.67 6.43 15.47
CA LEU A 199 8.78 6.02 14.07
C LEU A 199 8.54 4.52 13.95
N PHE A 200 7.59 4.12 13.12
CA PHE A 200 7.36 2.74 12.75
C PHE A 200 7.59 2.55 11.25
N TYR A 201 8.65 1.81 10.92
CA TYR A 201 9.00 1.45 9.56
C TYR A 201 8.76 -0.02 9.30
N ASN A 202 7.82 -0.32 8.39
CA ASN A 202 7.43 -1.67 8.06
C ASN A 202 7.84 -2.06 6.64
N ARG A 203 8.74 -3.03 6.51
CA ARG A 203 9.04 -3.78 5.27
C ARG A 203 8.53 -5.22 5.30
N GLY A 204 8.10 -5.68 6.46
CA GLY A 204 7.51 -6.99 6.66
C GLY A 204 6.00 -6.91 6.78
N THR A 205 5.43 -7.66 7.71
CA THR A 205 4.00 -7.70 7.99
C THR A 205 3.68 -7.04 9.33
N PHE A 206 2.71 -6.15 9.33
CA PHE A 206 2.18 -5.52 10.53
C PHE A 206 0.69 -5.77 10.64
N ASN A 207 0.31 -6.59 11.63
CA ASN A 207 -1.08 -6.99 11.88
C ASN A 207 -1.57 -6.36 13.18
N VAL A 208 -2.62 -5.56 13.10
CA VAL A 208 -3.33 -5.02 14.25
C VAL A 208 -4.80 -5.44 14.19
N THR A 209 -5.21 -6.29 15.12
CA THR A 209 -6.54 -6.92 15.06
C THR A 209 -7.67 -5.91 15.22
N ASN A 210 -7.48 -4.87 16.04
CA ASN A 210 -8.51 -3.89 16.36
C ASN A 210 -8.17 -2.49 15.83
N HIS A 211 -7.32 -1.72 16.49
CA HIS A 211 -7.17 -0.30 16.20
C HIS A 211 -5.72 0.19 16.15
N ILE A 212 -5.42 1.01 15.15
CA ILE A 212 -4.20 1.83 15.10
C ILE A 212 -4.59 3.27 15.39
N GLY A 213 -4.14 3.80 16.53
CA GLY A 213 -4.42 5.16 16.97
C GLY A 213 -3.20 6.08 16.87
N LEU A 214 -3.09 6.84 15.80
CA LEU A 214 -2.07 7.86 15.61
C LEU A 214 -2.59 9.19 16.16
N GLY A 215 -2.56 9.35 17.47
CA GLY A 215 -3.17 10.51 18.15
C GLY A 215 -2.23 11.65 18.48
N ASN A 216 -0.91 11.47 18.33
CA ASN A 216 0.07 12.44 18.77
C ASN A 216 0.90 13.01 17.61
N ALA A 217 1.29 14.26 17.73
CA ALA A 217 2.21 14.91 16.83
C ALA A 217 3.52 14.10 16.70
N TYR A 218 4.09 14.11 15.50
CA TYR A 218 5.38 13.49 15.19
C TYR A 218 5.43 11.95 15.23
N CYS A 219 4.28 11.27 15.42
CA CYS A 219 4.20 9.83 15.24
C CYS A 219 4.05 9.48 13.78
N ILE A 220 4.86 8.54 13.30
CA ILE A 220 5.00 8.25 11.88
C ILE A 220 4.96 6.76 11.64
N ILE A 221 4.07 6.33 10.75
CA ILE A 221 4.10 5.00 10.16
C ILE A 221 4.47 5.12 8.69
N VAL A 222 5.48 4.37 8.27
CA VAL A 222 5.76 4.16 6.86
C VAL A 222 5.71 2.68 6.55
N ASN A 223 4.84 2.32 5.64
CA ASN A 223 4.59 0.95 5.23
C ASN A 223 5.12 0.71 3.81
N ASP A 224 6.23 -0.02 3.70
CA ASP A 224 6.75 -0.56 2.43
C ASP A 224 6.37 -2.04 2.23
N GLY A 225 5.80 -2.68 3.27
CA GLY A 225 5.34 -4.07 3.28
C GLY A 225 3.81 -4.17 3.37
N ASP A 226 3.33 -5.10 4.22
CA ASP A 226 1.90 -5.33 4.46
C ASP A 226 1.48 -4.74 5.80
N LEU A 227 0.46 -3.87 5.78
CA LEU A 227 -0.19 -3.31 6.95
C LEU A 227 -1.64 -3.75 6.98
N ASN A 228 -2.03 -4.48 8.03
CA ASN A 228 -3.39 -4.98 8.22
C ASN A 228 -3.95 -4.47 9.54
N ALA A 229 -5.14 -3.85 9.51
CA ALA A 229 -5.83 -3.40 10.71
C ALA A 229 -7.36 -3.49 10.54
N ASN A 230 -8.10 -3.45 11.65
CA ASN A 230 -9.53 -3.26 11.55
C ASN A 230 -9.85 -1.77 11.35
N THR A 231 -9.30 -0.89 12.20
CA THR A 231 -9.50 0.55 12.05
C THR A 231 -8.20 1.32 12.23
N ILE A 232 -8.13 2.51 11.62
CA ILE A 232 -7.02 3.43 11.80
C ILE A 232 -7.54 4.86 11.93
N THR A 233 -7.01 5.60 12.91
CA THR A 233 -7.31 7.02 13.12
C THR A 233 -6.02 7.83 13.14
N LEU A 234 -5.97 8.88 12.33
CA LEU A 234 -4.89 9.85 12.29
C LEU A 234 -5.37 11.18 12.87
N GLN A 235 -4.62 11.72 13.83
CA GLN A 235 -4.89 13.00 14.50
C GLN A 235 -3.57 13.73 14.82
N GLY A 236 -3.68 14.98 15.27
CA GLY A 236 -2.62 15.66 15.99
C GLY A 236 -1.26 15.81 15.29
N GLY A 237 -1.21 15.93 13.97
CA GLY A 237 0.07 16.08 13.24
C GLY A 237 0.80 14.77 13.00
N SER A 238 0.16 13.64 13.22
CA SER A 238 0.69 12.32 12.89
C SER A 238 0.78 12.08 11.38
N LYS A 239 1.54 11.06 10.99
CA LYS A 239 1.79 10.76 9.57
C LYS A 239 1.68 9.27 9.28
N LEU A 240 1.00 8.95 8.18
CA LEU A 240 0.96 7.63 7.59
C LEU A 240 1.37 7.74 6.12
N GLN A 241 2.41 7.02 5.73
CA GLN A 241 2.79 6.84 4.34
C GLN A 241 2.71 5.35 4.00
N ASN A 242 1.88 4.99 3.02
CA ASN A 242 1.79 3.65 2.50
C ASN A 242 2.46 3.57 1.12
N ASN A 243 3.55 2.83 1.01
CA ASN A 243 4.23 2.54 -0.25
C ASN A 243 3.96 1.10 -0.71
N GLY A 244 3.55 0.23 0.21
CA GLY A 244 3.22 -1.18 0.00
C GLY A 244 1.71 -1.42 -0.10
N THR A 245 1.24 -2.44 0.61
CA THR A 245 -0.18 -2.80 0.72
C THR A 245 -0.70 -2.46 2.11
N ALA A 246 -1.80 -1.73 2.19
CA ALA A 246 -2.54 -1.52 3.42
C ALA A 246 -3.97 -2.03 3.28
N THR A 247 -4.41 -2.85 4.22
CA THR A 247 -5.78 -3.39 4.30
C THR A 247 -6.41 -3.05 5.63
N ILE A 248 -7.38 -2.15 5.63
CA ILE A 248 -8.14 -1.71 6.79
C ILE A 248 -9.57 -2.21 6.63
N ASN A 249 -9.94 -3.25 7.36
CA ASN A 249 -11.24 -3.91 7.17
C ASN A 249 -12.44 -3.02 7.51
N GLY A 250 -12.29 -2.15 8.50
CA GLY A 250 -13.29 -1.16 8.91
C GLY A 250 -12.95 0.24 8.41
N GLN A 251 -12.81 1.20 9.32
CA GLN A 251 -12.69 2.62 8.98
C GLN A 251 -11.24 3.12 8.99
N THR A 252 -10.90 3.90 7.97
CA THR A 252 -9.79 4.87 8.00
C THR A 252 -10.36 6.25 8.27
N ARG A 253 -9.89 6.91 9.35
CA ARG A 253 -10.32 8.26 9.74
C ARG A 253 -9.13 9.22 9.79
N VAL A 254 -9.25 10.33 9.09
CA VAL A 254 -8.26 11.42 8.99
C VAL A 254 -8.89 12.66 9.60
N ASP A 255 -8.42 13.11 10.77
CA ASP A 255 -9.18 14.00 11.66
C ASP A 255 -8.35 15.15 12.24
N SER A 256 -7.52 15.83 11.44
CA SER A 256 -6.75 16.98 11.88
C SER A 256 -6.13 17.73 10.70
N ASN A 257 -5.96 19.04 10.83
CA ASN A 257 -5.47 19.89 9.74
C ASN A 257 -3.96 19.87 9.52
N ASN A 258 -3.18 19.25 10.41
CA ASN A 258 -1.72 19.24 10.36
C ASN A 258 -1.11 17.83 10.25
N LEU A 259 -1.94 16.84 9.93
CA LEU A 259 -1.51 15.47 9.69
C LEU A 259 -1.06 15.25 8.25
N SER A 260 -0.51 14.07 7.98
CA SER A 260 -0.21 13.60 6.63
C SER A 260 -0.69 12.17 6.43
N TRP A 261 -1.50 11.95 5.40
CA TRP A 261 -1.88 10.63 4.90
C TRP A 261 -1.50 10.57 3.43
N VAL A 262 -0.54 9.71 3.10
CA VAL A 262 -0.03 9.57 1.73
C VAL A 262 -0.08 8.12 1.32
N ASN A 263 -0.77 7.82 0.23
CA ASN A 263 -0.81 6.49 -0.36
C ASN A 263 -0.07 6.45 -1.70
N ASN A 264 1.09 5.82 -1.72
CA ASN A 264 1.88 5.54 -2.92
C ASN A 264 1.67 4.10 -3.41
N GLY A 265 0.99 3.27 -2.62
CA GLY A 265 0.74 1.86 -2.83
C GLY A 265 -0.72 1.53 -3.12
N THR A 266 -1.09 0.33 -2.73
CA THR A 266 -2.48 -0.08 -2.69
C THR A 266 -3.00 0.08 -1.26
N TYR A 267 -4.07 0.84 -1.12
CA TYR A 267 -4.75 1.05 0.16
C TYR A 267 -6.21 0.63 0.03
N THR A 268 -6.63 -0.35 0.80
CA THR A 268 -8.02 -0.82 0.84
C THR A 268 -8.60 -0.56 2.22
N THR A 269 -9.80 0.01 2.29
CA THR A 269 -10.49 0.28 3.56
C THR A 269 -11.98 0.01 3.44
N GLY A 270 -12.60 -0.37 4.57
CA GLY A 270 -14.07 -0.52 4.65
C GLY A 270 -14.78 0.80 4.42
N SER A 271 -14.34 1.87 5.07
CA SER A 271 -14.80 3.25 4.83
C SER A 271 -13.64 4.23 5.00
N PHE A 272 -13.75 5.39 4.36
CA PHE A 272 -12.76 6.47 4.48
C PHE A 272 -13.45 7.76 4.87
N THR A 273 -13.05 8.33 6.02
CA THR A 273 -13.60 9.59 6.50
C THR A 273 -12.50 10.64 6.56
N ASN A 274 -12.67 11.74 5.83
CA ASN A 274 -11.73 12.85 5.80
C ASN A 274 -12.36 14.12 6.40
N TYR A 275 -11.89 14.46 7.60
CA TYR A 275 -12.16 15.74 8.26
C TYR A 275 -10.96 16.69 8.19
N ALA A 276 -9.87 16.28 7.58
CA ALA A 276 -8.61 17.00 7.59
C ALA A 276 -8.55 18.02 6.45
N GLY A 277 -8.55 19.29 6.79
CA GLY A 277 -8.14 20.39 5.89
C GLY A 277 -6.62 20.44 5.69
N SER A 278 -5.91 19.31 5.80
CA SER A 278 -4.47 19.22 5.60
C SER A 278 -4.11 19.25 4.11
N PRO A 279 -3.00 19.89 3.72
CA PRO A 279 -2.49 19.82 2.34
C PRO A 279 -1.98 18.43 1.94
N ASP A 280 -1.76 17.54 2.91
CA ASP A 280 -1.05 16.27 2.73
C ASP A 280 -1.97 15.04 2.88
N VAL A 281 -3.23 15.13 2.45
CA VAL A 281 -4.11 13.96 2.27
C VAL A 281 -4.09 13.59 0.79
N ILE A 282 -3.17 12.70 0.43
CA ILE A 282 -2.76 12.48 -0.97
C ILE A 282 -2.84 11.00 -1.34
N ASN A 283 -3.55 10.70 -2.42
CA ASN A 283 -3.54 9.39 -3.05
C ASN A 283 -2.76 9.44 -4.37
N ASN A 284 -1.56 8.86 -4.37
CA ASN A 284 -0.68 8.80 -5.54
C ASN A 284 -0.86 7.51 -6.36
N CYS A 285 -1.60 6.51 -5.84
CA CYS A 285 -1.79 5.27 -6.57
C CYS A 285 -3.22 4.75 -6.44
N LYS A 286 -3.46 3.67 -5.73
CA LYS A 286 -4.76 2.99 -5.69
C LYS A 286 -5.37 3.04 -4.30
N LEU A 287 -6.50 3.71 -4.18
CA LEU A 287 -7.35 3.69 -3.00
C LEU A 287 -8.65 2.94 -3.33
N VAL A 288 -8.98 1.94 -2.53
CA VAL A 288 -10.27 1.22 -2.60
C VAL A 288 -11.00 1.41 -1.29
N VAL A 289 -12.19 2.00 -1.36
CA VAL A 289 -13.09 2.19 -0.24
C VAL A 289 -14.32 1.31 -0.49
N ASN A 290 -14.42 0.19 0.20
CA ASN A 290 -15.49 -0.80 -0.04
C ASN A 290 -16.89 -0.23 0.26
N GLY A 291 -16.98 0.68 1.24
CA GLY A 291 -18.20 1.39 1.61
C GLY A 291 -18.16 2.86 1.23
N GLU A 292 -18.42 3.73 2.20
CA GLU A 292 -18.52 5.17 2.00
C GLU A 292 -17.17 5.88 2.06
N PHE A 293 -16.90 6.72 1.06
CA PHE A 293 -15.93 7.79 1.13
C PHE A 293 -16.66 9.06 1.56
N TYR A 294 -16.40 9.52 2.78
CA TYR A 294 -16.99 10.70 3.35
C TYR A 294 -15.97 11.83 3.48
N ILE A 295 -16.31 13.03 3.05
CA ILE A 295 -15.45 14.21 3.16
C ILE A 295 -16.23 15.40 3.72
N ASN A 296 -15.65 16.04 4.77
CA ASN A 296 -16.14 17.27 5.38
C ASN A 296 -14.97 17.97 6.08
N LEU A 297 -14.39 18.97 5.43
CA LEU A 297 -13.12 19.58 5.90
C LEU A 297 -13.31 20.70 6.93
N GLY A 298 -14.54 21.05 7.28
CA GLY A 298 -14.84 22.17 8.18
C GLY A 298 -14.58 23.54 7.55
N ASP A 299 -14.88 24.61 8.25
CA ASP A 299 -14.86 25.98 7.72
C ASP A 299 -13.47 26.53 7.36
N ASN A 300 -12.39 25.83 7.74
CA ASN A 300 -11.01 26.27 7.56
C ASN A 300 -10.26 25.50 6.44
N ALA A 301 -10.97 24.83 5.55
CA ALA A 301 -10.35 24.02 4.50
C ALA A 301 -9.46 24.83 3.54
N GLY A 302 -9.85 26.07 3.26
CA GLY A 302 -9.15 26.89 2.28
C GLY A 302 -9.03 26.19 0.93
N THR A 303 -7.82 26.13 0.39
CA THR A 303 -7.50 25.40 -0.86
C THR A 303 -7.03 23.94 -0.61
N ASN A 304 -7.09 23.48 0.65
CA ASN A 304 -6.73 22.12 0.99
C ASN A 304 -7.88 21.15 0.68
N GLY A 305 -7.56 19.86 0.57
CA GLY A 305 -8.55 18.84 0.26
C GLY A 305 -7.91 17.50 0.01
N PHE A 306 -8.72 16.54 -0.40
CA PHE A 306 -8.21 15.24 -0.85
C PHE A 306 -7.59 15.40 -2.23
N LYS A 307 -6.35 14.95 -2.38
CA LYS A 307 -5.60 15.05 -3.63
C LYS A 307 -5.37 13.68 -4.25
N MET A 308 -5.55 13.61 -5.55
CA MET A 308 -5.24 12.45 -6.37
C MET A 308 -4.17 12.84 -7.39
N ASP A 309 -3.04 12.15 -7.39
CA ASP A 309 -1.96 12.39 -8.34
C ASP A 309 -2.33 11.86 -9.75
N ALA A 310 -1.56 12.27 -10.74
CA ALA A 310 -1.76 11.83 -12.12
C ALA A 310 -1.74 10.29 -12.23
N GLY A 311 -2.71 9.73 -12.95
CA GLY A 311 -2.84 8.29 -13.15
C GLY A 311 -3.25 7.48 -11.92
N SER A 312 -3.56 8.11 -10.79
CA SER A 312 -4.08 7.42 -9.60
C SER A 312 -5.56 7.04 -9.71
N SER A 313 -6.03 6.17 -8.83
CA SER A 313 -7.47 5.90 -8.72
C SER A 313 -7.97 5.88 -7.27
N CYS A 314 -9.21 6.34 -7.11
CA CYS A 314 -10.02 6.11 -5.93
C CYS A 314 -11.31 5.42 -6.37
N ILE A 315 -11.59 4.23 -5.80
CA ILE A 315 -12.80 3.46 -6.10
C ILE A 315 -13.58 3.34 -4.80
N ALA A 316 -14.77 3.90 -4.74
CA ALA A 316 -15.62 3.90 -3.56
C ALA A 316 -16.96 3.17 -3.81
N GLY A 317 -17.52 2.55 -2.79
CA GLY A 317 -18.88 2.01 -2.82
C GLY A 317 -19.90 3.11 -2.95
N SER A 318 -19.81 4.15 -2.12
CA SER A 318 -20.57 5.38 -2.17
C SER A 318 -19.67 6.59 -1.83
N TYR A 319 -20.13 7.77 -2.18
CA TYR A 319 -19.45 9.02 -1.86
C TYR A 319 -20.42 9.99 -1.20
N LYS A 320 -20.00 10.64 -0.12
CA LYS A 320 -20.76 11.72 0.50
C LYS A 320 -19.84 12.89 0.76
N ALA A 321 -20.18 14.03 0.16
CA ALA A 321 -19.51 15.29 0.38
C ALA A 321 -20.40 16.22 1.18
N GLU A 322 -19.92 16.63 2.35
CA GLU A 322 -20.52 17.73 3.12
C GLU A 322 -19.60 18.96 3.03
N SER A 323 -20.17 20.12 3.23
CA SER A 323 -19.43 21.38 3.13
C SER A 323 -18.52 21.62 4.33
N PRO A 324 -17.34 22.18 4.10
CA PRO A 324 -16.66 22.32 2.82
C PRO A 324 -15.95 21.04 2.39
N HIS A 325 -15.74 20.87 1.10
CA HIS A 325 -14.99 19.74 0.57
C HIS A 325 -14.26 20.12 -0.72
N ASN A 326 -13.03 19.65 -0.88
CA ASN A 326 -12.28 19.79 -2.13
C ASN A 326 -11.65 18.46 -2.51
N ILE A 327 -11.80 18.08 -3.76
CA ILE A 327 -11.08 16.98 -4.38
C ILE A 327 -10.31 17.53 -5.57
N TYR A 328 -9.00 17.37 -5.56
CA TYR A 328 -8.13 17.75 -6.65
C TYR A 328 -7.59 16.52 -7.36
N MET A 329 -7.83 16.43 -8.64
CA MET A 329 -7.53 15.26 -9.45
C MET A 329 -6.47 15.57 -10.50
N GLY A 330 -5.41 14.78 -10.55
CA GLY A 330 -4.35 14.87 -11.56
C GLY A 330 -4.78 14.30 -12.91
N ALA A 331 -4.00 14.56 -13.95
CA ALA A 331 -4.29 14.09 -15.30
C ALA A 331 -4.34 12.55 -15.36
N GLY A 332 -5.34 11.99 -16.02
CA GLY A 332 -5.53 10.54 -16.12
C GLY A 332 -5.91 9.87 -14.80
N SER A 333 -6.27 10.63 -13.75
CA SER A 333 -6.80 10.01 -12.53
C SER A 333 -8.28 9.68 -12.66
N LEU A 334 -8.71 8.66 -11.92
CA LEU A 334 -10.08 8.18 -11.89
C LEU A 334 -10.62 8.15 -10.46
N PHE A 335 -11.66 8.94 -10.18
CA PHE A 335 -12.48 8.76 -8.99
C PHE A 335 -13.79 8.09 -9.39
N LYS A 336 -13.93 6.80 -9.05
CA LYS A 336 -15.10 5.99 -9.38
C LYS A 336 -15.92 5.67 -8.14
N VAL A 337 -17.20 6.01 -8.18
CA VAL A 337 -18.20 5.65 -7.17
C VAL A 337 -19.13 4.60 -7.78
N ASN A 338 -19.11 3.38 -7.25
CA ASN A 338 -19.90 2.27 -7.78
C ASN A 338 -21.41 2.44 -7.52
N GLY A 339 -21.77 3.22 -6.52
CA GLY A 339 -23.13 3.57 -6.13
C GLY A 339 -23.42 5.05 -6.27
N THR A 340 -24.06 5.61 -5.26
CA THR A 340 -24.49 7.00 -5.23
C THR A 340 -23.40 7.93 -4.71
N ALA A 341 -23.22 9.04 -5.41
CA ALA A 341 -22.45 10.18 -4.96
C ALA A 341 -23.42 11.28 -4.50
N THR A 342 -23.43 11.58 -3.20
CA THR A 342 -24.28 12.61 -2.58
C THR A 342 -23.49 13.90 -2.40
N MET A 343 -23.95 14.96 -3.06
CA MET A 343 -23.37 16.31 -2.98
C MET A 343 -24.19 17.17 -2.02
N ASP A 344 -23.60 17.51 -0.89
CA ASP A 344 -24.26 18.28 0.17
C ASP A 344 -23.39 19.48 0.61
N ALA A 345 -22.94 20.27 -0.38
CA ALA A 345 -22.13 21.45 -0.13
C ALA A 345 -22.99 22.67 0.20
N LYS A 346 -22.58 23.44 1.21
CA LYS A 346 -23.29 24.67 1.65
C LYS A 346 -22.72 25.96 1.08
N LYS A 347 -21.57 25.90 0.38
CA LYS A 347 -20.86 27.09 -0.14
C LYS A 347 -20.31 26.85 -1.54
N ALA A 348 -20.24 27.96 -2.31
CA ALA A 348 -19.81 28.00 -3.71
C ALA A 348 -18.35 27.61 -3.98
N ASP A 349 -17.49 27.60 -2.95
CA ASP A 349 -16.03 27.55 -3.15
C ASP A 349 -15.45 26.14 -3.06
N TYR A 350 -16.29 25.11 -3.11
CA TYR A 350 -15.87 23.72 -2.90
C TYR A 350 -16.35 22.81 -4.02
N GLY A 351 -15.51 21.85 -4.38
CA GLY A 351 -15.89 20.97 -5.47
C GLY A 351 -14.87 19.90 -5.84
N ILE A 352 -15.07 19.37 -7.03
CA ILE A 352 -14.17 18.39 -7.65
C ILE A 352 -13.49 19.08 -8.83
N TYR A 353 -12.17 19.11 -8.80
CA TYR A 353 -11.34 19.82 -9.75
C TYR A 353 -10.43 18.86 -10.50
N GLY A 354 -10.51 18.85 -11.81
CA GLY A 354 -9.55 18.19 -12.67
C GLY A 354 -8.22 18.94 -12.76
N PRO A 355 -7.25 18.46 -13.55
CA PRO A 355 -5.97 19.11 -13.74
C PRO A 355 -6.12 20.41 -14.55
N THR A 356 -5.26 21.38 -14.30
CA THR A 356 -5.20 22.62 -15.08
C THR A 356 -4.53 22.45 -16.44
N SER A 357 -3.80 21.32 -16.65
CA SER A 357 -3.11 20.98 -17.88
C SER A 357 -2.79 19.47 -17.93
N GLY A 358 -2.34 18.97 -19.07
CA GLY A 358 -1.85 17.59 -19.20
C GLY A 358 -2.91 16.52 -19.44
N GLY A 359 -4.14 16.89 -19.77
CA GLY A 359 -5.24 15.96 -20.03
C GLY A 359 -6.42 16.16 -19.07
N TYR A 360 -7.30 15.19 -19.02
CA TYR A 360 -8.49 15.23 -18.17
C TYR A 360 -8.37 14.23 -17.01
N ALA A 361 -9.09 14.51 -15.93
CA ALA A 361 -9.45 13.55 -14.91
C ALA A 361 -10.91 13.12 -15.10
N VAL A 362 -11.29 11.98 -14.52
CA VAL A 362 -12.65 11.46 -14.59
C VAL A 362 -13.22 11.23 -13.19
N PHE A 363 -14.33 11.90 -12.91
CA PHE A 363 -15.20 11.58 -11.78
C PHE A 363 -16.38 10.79 -12.32
N GLN A 364 -16.49 9.53 -11.92
CA GLN A 364 -17.55 8.63 -12.36
C GLN A 364 -18.39 8.17 -11.18
N ALA A 365 -19.72 8.21 -11.30
CA ALA A 365 -20.63 7.61 -10.33
C ALA A 365 -21.76 6.87 -11.05
N LYS A 366 -22.46 5.98 -10.35
CA LYS A 366 -23.73 5.47 -10.86
C LYS A 366 -24.75 6.60 -10.85
N ASP A 367 -25.02 7.15 -9.69
CA ASP A 367 -25.97 8.24 -9.51
C ASP A 367 -25.29 9.41 -8.79
N ILE A 368 -25.47 10.64 -9.29
CA ILE A 368 -25.06 11.87 -8.60
C ILE A 368 -26.32 12.58 -8.15
N VAL A 369 -26.50 12.70 -6.84
CA VAL A 369 -27.67 13.29 -6.22
C VAL A 369 -27.31 14.52 -5.40
N ALA A 370 -28.20 15.50 -5.37
CA ALA A 370 -28.07 16.64 -4.47
C ALA A 370 -28.41 16.20 -3.04
N GLY A 371 -27.66 16.75 -2.07
CA GLY A 371 -27.96 16.59 -0.66
C GLY A 371 -29.15 17.44 -0.20
N SER A 372 -29.25 17.63 1.11
CA SER A 372 -30.33 18.40 1.75
C SER A 372 -30.02 19.88 1.96
N ALA A 373 -28.90 20.36 1.44
CA ALA A 373 -28.48 21.76 1.65
C ALA A 373 -29.48 22.75 1.04
N ASN A 374 -29.87 23.74 1.82
CA ASN A 374 -30.90 24.71 1.46
C ASN A 374 -30.33 26.03 0.92
N GLN A 375 -29.01 26.21 0.87
CA GLN A 375 -28.40 27.48 0.47
C GLN A 375 -27.00 27.30 -0.13
N GLY A 376 -26.78 27.77 -1.35
CA GLY A 376 -25.49 27.78 -2.03
C GLY A 376 -25.40 26.77 -3.18
N TYR A 377 -24.22 26.61 -3.74
CA TYR A 377 -23.94 25.57 -4.73
C TYR A 377 -23.88 24.20 -4.04
N GLU A 378 -24.50 23.20 -4.64
CA GLU A 378 -24.37 21.82 -4.16
C GLU A 378 -23.02 21.22 -4.54
N ILE A 379 -22.46 21.61 -5.70
CA ILE A 379 -21.15 21.17 -6.18
C ILE A 379 -20.59 22.16 -7.19
N THR A 380 -19.26 22.35 -7.18
CA THR A 380 -18.51 22.97 -8.26
C THR A 380 -17.67 21.93 -9.00
N TYR A 381 -17.73 21.92 -10.31
CA TYR A 381 -16.84 21.18 -11.19
C TYR A 381 -15.83 22.11 -11.85
N GLY A 382 -14.54 21.78 -11.77
CA GLY A 382 -13.51 22.70 -12.22
C GLY A 382 -12.44 22.08 -13.12
N ASN A 383 -11.83 22.92 -13.93
CA ASN A 383 -10.70 22.61 -14.81
C ASN A 383 -11.01 21.48 -15.82
N ASN A 384 -10.00 20.68 -16.18
CA ASN A 384 -10.15 19.58 -17.13
C ASN A 384 -10.73 18.34 -16.43
N LEU A 385 -12.00 18.41 -16.07
CA LEU A 385 -12.74 17.32 -15.43
C LEU A 385 -13.83 16.80 -16.38
N TYR A 386 -13.93 15.49 -16.52
CA TYR A 386 -15.12 14.82 -17.03
C TYR A 386 -15.93 14.24 -15.88
N VAL A 387 -17.21 14.53 -15.85
CA VAL A 387 -18.18 13.98 -14.92
C VAL A 387 -19.05 12.98 -15.66
N VAL A 388 -19.10 11.73 -15.20
CA VAL A 388 -19.81 10.64 -15.87
C VAL A 388 -20.75 9.98 -14.88
N ALA A 389 -22.05 9.92 -15.20
CA ALA A 389 -23.03 9.27 -14.34
C ALA A 389 -24.16 8.63 -15.17
N GLU A 390 -24.83 7.60 -14.63
CA GLU A 390 -26.07 7.11 -15.23
C GLU A 390 -27.16 8.14 -15.03
N THR A 391 -27.26 8.74 -13.83
CA THR A 391 -28.13 9.85 -13.51
C THR A 391 -27.38 10.96 -12.79
N HIS A 392 -27.71 12.20 -13.12
CA HIS A 392 -27.20 13.40 -12.46
C HIS A 392 -28.37 14.30 -12.11
N PHE A 393 -28.37 14.90 -10.91
CA PHE A 393 -29.43 15.84 -10.54
C PHE A 393 -29.46 17.04 -11.51
N ALA A 394 -30.67 17.54 -11.78
CA ALA A 394 -30.84 18.67 -12.66
C ALA A 394 -30.45 19.98 -11.97
N GLN A 395 -29.80 20.88 -12.70
CA GLN A 395 -29.46 22.20 -12.21
C GLN A 395 -30.71 23.05 -12.00
N GLY A 396 -30.79 23.77 -10.86
CA GLY A 396 -31.76 24.84 -10.67
C GLY A 396 -31.41 26.10 -11.50
N TYR A 397 -32.41 26.77 -11.98
CA TYR A 397 -32.22 27.87 -12.96
C TYR A 397 -32.01 29.26 -12.35
N SER A 398 -31.94 29.42 -11.03
CA SER A 398 -31.65 30.69 -10.37
C SER A 398 -30.82 30.52 -9.10
N SER A 399 -30.16 31.60 -8.65
CA SER A 399 -29.43 31.65 -7.38
C SER A 399 -30.26 31.31 -6.14
N ASP A 400 -31.57 31.29 -6.31
CA ASP A 400 -32.54 30.95 -5.26
C ASP A 400 -33.19 29.59 -5.45
N GLN A 401 -32.80 28.85 -6.51
CA GLN A 401 -33.30 27.51 -6.82
C GLN A 401 -32.18 26.47 -6.75
N TYR A 402 -32.23 25.67 -5.74
CA TYR A 402 -31.33 24.53 -5.51
C TYR A 402 -31.92 23.24 -6.07
N PRO A 403 -31.09 22.25 -6.44
CA PRO A 403 -29.64 22.21 -6.40
C PRO A 403 -28.95 23.04 -7.49
N TYR A 404 -27.73 23.52 -7.25
CA TYR A 404 -26.96 24.33 -8.18
C TYR A 404 -25.60 23.67 -8.51
N ILE A 405 -25.17 23.76 -9.77
CA ILE A 405 -23.88 23.27 -10.25
C ILE A 405 -23.03 24.48 -10.66
N GLY A 406 -21.92 24.69 -9.96
CA GLY A 406 -20.91 25.67 -10.34
C GLY A 406 -19.92 25.10 -11.36
N PHE A 407 -19.38 25.95 -12.23
CA PHE A 407 -18.33 25.57 -13.17
C PHE A 407 -17.19 26.58 -13.12
N GLU A 408 -15.94 26.09 -13.12
CA GLU A 408 -14.73 26.90 -13.04
C GLU A 408 -13.63 26.38 -13.97
N GLY A 409 -12.64 27.25 -14.28
CA GLY A 409 -11.39 26.85 -14.95
C GLY A 409 -11.56 26.19 -16.32
N GLY A 410 -12.61 26.54 -17.07
CA GLY A 410 -12.91 25.98 -18.39
C GLY A 410 -13.78 24.72 -18.38
N CYS A 411 -14.14 24.20 -17.20
CA CYS A 411 -15.20 23.20 -17.10
C CYS A 411 -16.57 23.81 -17.40
N SER A 412 -17.48 23.04 -17.93
CA SER A 412 -18.82 23.49 -18.31
C SER A 412 -19.80 22.33 -18.28
N GLU A 413 -21.09 22.60 -18.50
CA GLU A 413 -22.12 21.57 -18.60
C GLU A 413 -21.81 20.50 -19.67
N SER A 414 -21.08 20.89 -20.74
CA SER A 414 -20.64 19.95 -21.77
C SER A 414 -19.62 18.89 -21.29
N ASN A 415 -19.09 19.05 -20.08
CA ASN A 415 -18.21 18.07 -19.45
C ASN A 415 -18.99 17.04 -18.59
N ILE A 416 -20.31 17.19 -18.49
CA ILE A 416 -21.19 16.23 -17.80
C ILE A 416 -21.75 15.25 -18.82
N PHE A 417 -21.48 13.97 -18.63
CA PHE A 417 -21.90 12.88 -19.51
C PHE A 417 -22.84 11.94 -18.74
N THR A 418 -23.90 11.52 -19.40
CA THR A 418 -24.86 10.56 -18.83
C THR A 418 -24.89 9.27 -19.69
N ALA A 419 -25.65 8.27 -19.26
CA ALA A 419 -25.78 7.00 -19.96
C ALA A 419 -26.15 7.22 -21.43
N GLY A 420 -25.36 6.65 -22.34
CA GLY A 420 -25.54 6.78 -23.79
C GLY A 420 -24.81 7.94 -24.46
N ASN A 421 -24.19 8.83 -23.70
CA ASN A 421 -23.37 9.92 -24.23
C ASN A 421 -22.03 9.98 -23.48
N MET A 422 -21.18 8.97 -23.68
CA MET A 422 -19.88 8.88 -23.01
C MET A 422 -18.84 9.79 -23.70
N PRO A 423 -17.89 10.37 -22.94
CA PRO A 423 -16.82 11.16 -23.52
C PRO A 423 -15.94 10.29 -24.42
N ASN A 424 -15.50 10.86 -25.53
CA ASN A 424 -14.45 10.22 -26.36
C ASN A 424 -13.09 10.40 -25.69
N TYR A 425 -12.91 9.76 -24.55
CA TYR A 425 -11.72 9.82 -23.71
C TYR A 425 -11.49 8.48 -23.04
N SER A 426 -10.24 8.10 -22.90
CA SER A 426 -9.87 6.88 -22.18
C SER A 426 -8.68 7.11 -21.26
N ILE A 427 -8.68 6.40 -20.15
CA ILE A 427 -7.54 6.26 -19.25
C ILE A 427 -7.04 4.82 -19.37
N ALA A 428 -5.79 4.65 -19.75
CA ALA A 428 -5.19 3.30 -19.79
C ALA A 428 -5.15 2.68 -18.38
N SER A 429 -5.35 1.37 -18.31
CA SER A 429 -5.22 0.65 -17.07
C SER A 429 -3.75 0.59 -16.62
N SER A 430 -3.52 0.62 -15.32
CA SER A 430 -2.21 0.47 -14.68
C SER A 430 -2.39 -0.21 -13.31
N GLU A 431 -1.32 -0.49 -12.59
CA GLU A 431 -1.41 -0.97 -11.19
C GLU A 431 -2.20 -0.01 -10.29
N CYS A 432 -2.08 1.29 -10.54
CA CYS A 432 -2.71 2.34 -9.76
C CYS A 432 -4.12 2.70 -10.24
N ASN A 433 -4.53 2.28 -11.43
CA ASN A 433 -5.77 2.71 -12.06
C ASN A 433 -6.38 1.60 -12.90
N PRO A 434 -7.64 1.20 -12.68
CA PRO A 434 -8.29 0.18 -13.50
C PRO A 434 -8.57 0.63 -14.94
N GLY A 435 -8.37 1.93 -15.22
CA GLY A 435 -8.70 2.52 -16.51
C GLY A 435 -10.14 3.03 -16.59
N PHE A 436 -10.40 3.85 -17.61
CA PHE A 436 -11.72 4.41 -17.92
C PHE A 436 -11.89 4.55 -19.44
N GLY A 437 -13.10 4.32 -19.94
CA GLY A 437 -13.39 4.43 -21.36
C GLY A 437 -12.51 3.48 -22.18
N GLY A 438 -12.65 3.52 -23.50
CA GLY A 438 -11.90 2.62 -24.38
C GLY A 438 -12.30 1.15 -24.21
N LYS A 439 -12.08 0.34 -25.21
CA LYS A 439 -11.93 -1.10 -25.00
C LYS A 439 -10.61 -1.25 -24.22
N PRO A 440 -10.55 -2.01 -23.12
CA PRO A 440 -9.26 -2.34 -22.54
C PRO A 440 -8.40 -2.91 -23.67
N GLU A 441 -7.25 -2.26 -23.90
CA GLU A 441 -6.25 -2.85 -24.79
C GLU A 441 -5.93 -4.22 -24.19
N PRO A 442 -6.10 -5.28 -24.97
CA PRO A 442 -5.82 -6.60 -24.47
C PRO A 442 -4.34 -6.66 -24.08
N LYS A 443 -4.07 -6.76 -22.78
CA LYS A 443 -2.69 -6.87 -22.30
C LYS A 443 -2.18 -8.24 -22.72
N ALA A 444 -1.26 -8.28 -23.65
CA ALA A 444 -0.54 -9.50 -23.98
C ALA A 444 0.48 -9.79 -22.86
N ILE A 445 0.41 -10.98 -22.30
CA ILE A 445 1.38 -11.48 -21.32
C ILE A 445 2.25 -12.50 -22.04
N ARG A 446 3.57 -12.27 -22.09
CA ARG A 446 4.51 -13.26 -22.60
C ARG A 446 4.82 -14.27 -21.52
N ILE A 447 4.64 -15.55 -21.82
CA ILE A 447 5.00 -16.69 -20.98
C ILE A 447 6.20 -17.37 -21.62
N ILE A 448 7.24 -17.56 -20.82
CA ILE A 448 8.47 -18.23 -21.21
C ILE A 448 8.66 -19.41 -20.25
N ALA A 449 8.87 -20.60 -20.76
CA ALA A 449 9.10 -21.78 -19.94
C ALA A 449 10.23 -22.65 -20.53
N GLU A 450 10.98 -23.29 -19.64
CA GLU A 450 12.02 -24.27 -19.91
C GLU A 450 11.48 -25.69 -19.66
N ASP A 451 11.97 -26.66 -20.42
CA ASP A 451 11.54 -28.07 -20.30
C ASP A 451 12.19 -28.80 -19.13
N LEU A 452 13.32 -28.30 -18.65
CA LEU A 452 14.04 -28.83 -17.50
C LEU A 452 14.15 -27.79 -16.39
N SER A 453 14.00 -28.21 -15.14
CA SER A 453 14.26 -27.35 -14.01
C SER A 453 15.77 -27.06 -13.86
N ALA A 454 16.08 -25.94 -13.18
CA ALA A 454 17.47 -25.58 -12.90
C ALA A 454 18.27 -26.68 -12.17
N SER A 455 17.61 -27.58 -11.45
CA SER A 455 18.21 -28.74 -10.78
C SER A 455 18.43 -29.93 -11.70
N GLU A 456 17.74 -29.99 -12.83
CA GLU A 456 17.84 -31.08 -13.84
C GLU A 456 18.78 -30.72 -14.98
N GLY A 457 19.38 -29.54 -14.97
CA GLY A 457 20.41 -29.14 -15.92
C GLY A 457 19.87 -28.42 -17.15
N SER A 458 18.92 -27.51 -16.96
CA SER A 458 18.45 -26.57 -17.98
C SER A 458 19.63 -25.96 -18.74
N ASP A 459 19.52 -25.80 -20.03
CA ASP A 459 20.53 -25.14 -20.87
C ASP A 459 20.46 -23.62 -20.84
N PHE A 460 19.46 -23.07 -20.13
CA PHE A 460 19.26 -21.63 -19.89
C PHE A 460 19.11 -20.80 -21.18
N ASP A 461 18.53 -21.38 -22.22
CA ASP A 461 18.31 -20.62 -23.45
C ASP A 461 16.93 -19.97 -23.56
N PHE A 462 16.01 -20.32 -22.64
CA PHE A 462 14.72 -19.70 -22.43
C PHE A 462 13.81 -19.69 -23.68
N ASN A 463 13.86 -20.74 -24.47
CA ASN A 463 13.10 -20.83 -25.70
C ASN A 463 12.33 -22.14 -25.87
N ASP A 464 12.31 -23.01 -24.86
CA ASP A 464 11.63 -24.31 -24.95
C ASP A 464 10.14 -24.15 -25.23
N VAL A 465 9.50 -23.18 -24.56
CA VAL A 465 8.16 -22.72 -24.90
C VAL A 465 8.05 -21.23 -24.67
N VAL A 466 7.71 -20.47 -25.71
CA VAL A 466 7.35 -19.05 -25.61
C VAL A 466 6.01 -18.82 -26.28
N PHE A 467 5.11 -18.19 -25.55
CA PHE A 467 3.81 -17.78 -26.11
C PHE A 467 3.27 -16.53 -25.46
N ASP A 468 2.51 -15.76 -26.23
CA ASP A 468 1.80 -14.59 -25.74
C ASP A 468 0.35 -14.95 -25.49
N VAL A 469 -0.17 -14.60 -24.31
CA VAL A 469 -1.58 -14.72 -23.96
C VAL A 469 -2.21 -13.34 -23.98
N GLN A 470 -3.14 -13.12 -24.87
CA GLN A 470 -3.93 -11.93 -24.98
C GLN A 470 -5.32 -12.17 -24.39
N MET A 471 -5.58 -11.56 -23.24
CA MET A 471 -6.85 -11.67 -22.54
C MET A 471 -7.84 -10.64 -23.09
N ASN A 472 -8.82 -11.09 -23.86
CA ASN A 472 -9.90 -10.22 -24.33
C ASN A 472 -10.99 -10.14 -23.24
N TRP A 473 -10.94 -9.10 -22.46
CA TRP A 473 -11.86 -8.85 -21.35
C TRP A 473 -12.76 -7.66 -21.65
N PRO A 474 -14.02 -7.65 -21.22
CA PRO A 474 -14.86 -8.71 -20.63
C PRO A 474 -15.86 -9.36 -21.58
N SER A 475 -15.94 -8.98 -22.86
CA SER A 475 -17.18 -9.14 -23.63
C SER A 475 -17.23 -10.27 -24.66
N GLU A 476 -16.13 -10.89 -25.01
CA GLU A 476 -16.16 -11.83 -26.16
C GLU A 476 -15.83 -13.29 -25.82
N GLY A 477 -15.46 -13.62 -24.57
CA GLY A 477 -15.21 -14.99 -24.12
C GLY A 477 -14.09 -15.74 -24.88
N LYS A 478 -13.31 -15.02 -25.68
CA LYS A 478 -12.20 -15.58 -26.46
C LYS A 478 -10.90 -14.94 -26.01
N HIS A 479 -9.96 -15.78 -25.61
CA HIS A 479 -8.58 -15.38 -25.38
C HIS A 479 -7.75 -15.84 -26.56
N THR A 480 -6.73 -15.09 -26.92
CA THR A 480 -5.81 -15.45 -28.01
C THR A 480 -4.49 -15.88 -27.41
N ILE A 481 -4.02 -17.07 -27.76
CA ILE A 481 -2.68 -17.55 -27.47
C ILE A 481 -1.91 -17.53 -28.76
N THR A 482 -0.80 -16.76 -28.79
CA THR A 482 0.08 -16.69 -29.94
C THR A 482 1.38 -17.39 -29.59
N LEU A 483 1.67 -18.50 -30.26
CA LEU A 483 2.90 -19.23 -30.09
C LEU A 483 4.07 -18.44 -30.71
N GLN A 484 5.18 -18.35 -29.98
CA GLN A 484 6.38 -17.63 -30.43
C GLN A 484 7.56 -18.58 -30.62
N ALA A 485 7.75 -19.55 -29.72
CA ALA A 485 8.83 -20.52 -29.86
C ALA A 485 8.45 -21.90 -29.30
N ALA A 486 9.08 -22.93 -29.85
CA ALA A 486 9.10 -24.29 -29.34
C ALA A 486 10.52 -24.86 -29.59
N GLY A 487 11.35 -24.91 -28.56
CA GLY A 487 12.76 -25.32 -28.63
C GLY A 487 13.11 -26.52 -27.80
N GLY A 488 12.25 -26.90 -26.87
CA GLY A 488 12.49 -27.99 -25.93
C GLY A 488 12.59 -29.37 -26.59
N LYS A 489 13.32 -30.24 -25.96
CA LYS A 489 13.43 -31.65 -26.38
C LYS A 489 12.33 -32.54 -25.82
N LEU A 490 11.65 -32.07 -24.79
CA LEU A 490 10.54 -32.78 -24.17
C LEU A 490 9.19 -32.27 -24.75
N PRO A 491 8.16 -33.13 -24.78
CA PRO A 491 6.83 -32.73 -25.24
C PRO A 491 6.16 -31.78 -24.23
N LEU A 492 6.26 -30.50 -24.45
CA LEU A 492 5.63 -29.48 -23.63
C LEU A 492 4.22 -29.19 -24.13
N CYS A 493 3.29 -29.03 -23.21
CA CYS A 493 1.89 -28.77 -23.52
C CYS A 493 1.40 -27.47 -22.89
N ILE A 494 0.66 -26.68 -23.65
CA ILE A 494 -0.16 -25.58 -23.13
C ILE A 494 -1.51 -26.18 -22.71
N GLY A 495 -1.83 -26.08 -21.41
CA GLY A 495 -3.14 -26.47 -20.87
C GLY A 495 -4.13 -25.33 -20.95
N VAL A 496 -5.30 -25.57 -21.56
CA VAL A 496 -6.42 -24.62 -21.58
C VAL A 496 -7.65 -25.35 -21.07
N LEU A 497 -8.11 -25.02 -19.89
CA LEU A 497 -9.16 -25.77 -19.19
C LEU A 497 -8.75 -27.25 -19.03
N ASP A 498 -9.54 -28.18 -19.55
CA ASP A 498 -9.28 -29.63 -19.49
C ASP A 498 -8.48 -30.15 -20.70
N ASP A 499 -8.24 -29.30 -21.69
CA ASP A 499 -7.50 -29.66 -22.91
C ASP A 499 -6.02 -29.34 -22.79
N LYS A 500 -5.19 -30.16 -23.44
CA LYS A 500 -3.73 -29.99 -23.51
C LYS A 500 -3.28 -30.05 -24.96
N TYR A 501 -2.50 -29.06 -25.34
CA TYR A 501 -2.00 -28.91 -26.70
C TYR A 501 -0.47 -28.95 -26.68
N GLU A 502 0.12 -29.95 -27.30
CA GLU A 502 1.55 -30.07 -27.45
C GLU A 502 2.06 -29.00 -28.42
N VAL A 503 3.09 -28.26 -28.04
CA VAL A 503 3.48 -27.02 -28.75
C VAL A 503 4.06 -27.25 -30.13
N HIS A 504 4.87 -28.29 -30.36
CA HIS A 504 5.39 -28.59 -31.68
C HIS A 504 4.28 -29.02 -32.66
N ASN A 505 3.28 -29.77 -32.16
CA ASN A 505 2.10 -30.11 -32.96
C ASN A 505 1.28 -28.89 -33.34
N LEU A 506 1.21 -27.88 -32.48
CA LEU A 506 0.53 -26.62 -32.80
C LEU A 506 1.25 -25.83 -33.89
N PHE A 507 2.57 -25.91 -33.95
CA PHE A 507 3.37 -25.38 -35.05
C PHE A 507 3.34 -26.26 -36.31
N GLY A 508 2.81 -27.48 -36.20
CA GLY A 508 2.78 -28.43 -37.31
C GLY A 508 4.17 -29.05 -37.65
N VAL A 509 5.05 -29.12 -36.67
CA VAL A 509 6.40 -29.66 -36.82
C VAL A 509 6.62 -30.87 -35.92
N SER A 510 7.70 -31.63 -36.16
CA SER A 510 8.09 -32.74 -35.30
C SER A 510 8.74 -32.27 -34.01
N LEU A 511 8.68 -33.11 -32.96
CA LEU A 511 9.18 -32.81 -31.60
C LEU A 511 10.67 -32.39 -31.55
N ASN A 512 11.48 -32.73 -32.54
CA ASN A 512 12.91 -32.36 -32.55
C ASN A 512 13.19 -31.13 -33.44
N THR A 513 12.19 -30.35 -33.77
CA THR A 513 12.31 -29.18 -34.63
C THR A 513 12.22 -27.91 -33.76
N MET A 514 13.32 -27.16 -33.70
CA MET A 514 13.31 -25.89 -33.05
C MET A 514 12.52 -24.89 -33.91
N VAL A 515 11.56 -24.20 -33.31
CA VAL A 515 10.76 -23.15 -33.94
C VAL A 515 10.93 -21.86 -33.17
N ASN A 516 11.24 -20.80 -33.88
CA ASN A 516 11.28 -19.44 -33.33
C ASN A 516 10.70 -18.48 -34.39
N THR A 517 9.74 -17.68 -34.00
CA THR A 517 9.02 -16.75 -34.89
C THR A 517 9.58 -15.33 -34.85
N GLU A 518 10.54 -15.01 -33.95
CA GLU A 518 11.21 -13.70 -33.83
C GLU A 518 12.65 -13.74 -34.39
#